data_dd01e2b292d63056693e0f709e5b6a0b
#
_entry.id   dd01e2b292d63056693e0f709e5b6a0b
#
_cell.length_a   1.000
_cell.length_b   1.000
_cell.length_c   1.000
_cell.angle_alpha   90.00
_cell.angle_beta   90.00
_cell.angle_gamma   90.00
#
_symmetry.space_group_name_H-M   'P 1'
#
loop_
_entity.id
_entity.type
_entity.pdbx_description
1 polymer ?
#
loop_
_entity_poly.entity_id
_entity_poly.type
_entity_poly.pdbx_seq_one_letter_code
_entity_poly.pdbx_strand_id
1 'polypeptide(L)' 'DLREFQQQQEKDFLQTSLQQAKFNQKKAAELLGLTYHQLRALLKKHQI' A
#
# COMPACT_ATOMS: atom_id res chain seq x y z
N ASP A 1 -16.43 -5.31 12.15
CA ASP A 1 -16.88 -5.53 10.77
C ASP A 1 -15.74 -6.10 9.95
N LEU A 2 -16.04 -7.16 9.22
CA LEU A 2 -15.03 -7.85 8.41
C LEU A 2 -14.41 -6.91 7.35
N ARG A 3 -15.20 -6.02 6.78
CA ARG A 3 -14.69 -5.07 5.78
C ARG A 3 -13.67 -4.11 6.38
N GLU A 4 -13.96 -3.59 7.58
CA GLU A 4 -13.03 -2.70 8.25
C GLU A 4 -11.72 -3.42 8.58
N PHE A 5 -11.84 -4.67 9.02
CA PHE A 5 -10.67 -5.49 9.33
C PHE A 5 -9.81 -5.69 8.09
N GLN A 6 -10.42 -6.02 6.95
CA GLN A 6 -9.69 -6.22 5.69
C GLN A 6 -9.03 -4.94 5.21
N GLN A 7 -9.74 -3.81 5.32
CA GLN A 7 -9.18 -2.51 4.91
C GLN A 7 -8.02 -2.11 5.80
N GLN A 8 -8.11 -2.37 7.09
CA GLN A 8 -7.02 -2.06 8.01
C GLN A 8 -5.78 -2.91 7.70
N GLN A 9 -5.97 -4.19 7.41
CA GLN A 9 -4.86 -5.05 7.05
C GLN A 9 -4.20 -4.61 5.74
N GLU A 10 -5.00 -4.23 4.76
CA GLU A 10 -4.47 -3.72 3.50
C GLU A 10 -3.66 -2.45 3.71
N LYS A 11 -4.17 -1.54 4.54
CA LYS A 11 -3.47 -0.31 4.86
C LYS A 11 -2.15 -0.59 5.56
N ASP A 12 -2.17 -1.48 6.56
CA ASP A 12 -0.96 -1.85 7.29
C ASP A 12 0.08 -2.47 6.37
N PHE A 13 -0.36 -3.33 5.46
CA PHE A 13 0.52 -3.97 4.49
C PHE A 13 1.17 -2.94 3.57
N LEU A 14 0.38 -1.98 3.10
CA LEU A 14 0.91 -0.91 2.25
C LEU A 14 1.94 -0.05 3.00
N GLN A 15 1.62 0.31 4.25
CA GLN A 15 2.54 1.12 5.06
C GLN A 15 3.85 0.37 5.32
N THR A 16 3.77 -0.91 5.64
CA THR A 16 4.95 -1.74 5.86
C THR A 16 5.80 -1.81 4.60
N SER A 17 5.16 -2.00 3.44
CA SER A 17 5.88 -2.07 2.17
C SER A 17 6.57 -0.75 1.86
N LEU A 18 5.91 0.38 2.13
CA LEU A 18 6.52 1.69 1.95
C LEU A 18 7.72 1.88 2.86
N GLN A 19 7.62 1.45 4.12
CA GLN A 19 8.75 1.55 5.06
C GLN A 19 9.92 0.71 4.58
N GLN A 20 9.68 -0.50 4.10
CA GLN A 20 10.72 -1.37 3.57
C GLN A 20 11.38 -0.77 2.33
N ALA A 21 10.62 -0.05 1.53
CA ALA A 21 11.12 0.64 0.35
C ALA A 21 11.67 2.03 0.65
N LYS A 22 11.77 2.40 1.93
CA LYS A 22 12.21 3.74 2.38
C LYS A 22 11.36 4.84 1.77
N PHE A 23 10.06 4.59 1.70
CA PHE A 23 9.06 5.52 1.15
C PHE A 23 9.24 5.82 -0.34
N ASN A 24 9.98 4.95 -1.05
CA ASN A 24 10.08 5.01 -2.50
C ASN A 24 8.88 4.27 -3.11
N GLN A 25 7.93 5.03 -3.67
CA GLN A 25 6.68 4.44 -4.17
C GLN A 25 6.92 3.46 -5.32
N LYS A 26 7.85 3.76 -6.21
CA LYS A 26 8.18 2.83 -7.30
C LYS A 26 8.68 1.50 -6.77
N LYS A 27 9.57 1.54 -5.80
CA LYS A 27 10.14 0.34 -5.22
C LYS A 27 9.09 -0.44 -4.43
N ALA A 28 8.23 0.27 -3.70
CA ALA A 28 7.13 -0.36 -2.99
C ALA A 28 6.20 -1.09 -3.96
N ALA A 29 5.89 -0.47 -5.10
CA ALA A 29 5.06 -1.11 -6.11
C ALA A 29 5.70 -2.41 -6.62
N GLU A 30 7.01 -2.40 -6.86
CA GLU A 30 7.73 -3.60 -7.26
C GLU A 30 7.64 -4.69 -6.20
N LEU A 31 7.82 -4.34 -4.93
CA LEU A 31 7.71 -5.29 -3.83
C LEU A 31 6.34 -5.93 -3.75
N LEU A 32 5.29 -5.16 -4.07
CA LEU A 32 3.91 -5.63 -4.02
C LEU A 32 3.47 -6.32 -5.31
N GLY A 33 4.29 -6.26 -6.37
CA GLY A 33 3.89 -6.78 -7.67
C GLY A 33 2.84 -5.94 -8.37
N LEU A 34 2.79 -4.65 -8.06
CA LEU A 34 1.81 -3.73 -8.62
C LEU A 34 2.50 -2.73 -9.55
N THR A 35 1.71 -2.10 -10.42
CA THR A 35 2.20 -0.94 -11.16
C THR A 35 2.22 0.28 -10.25
N TYR A 36 3.03 1.26 -10.63
CA TYR A 36 3.11 2.52 -9.88
C TYR A 36 1.73 3.17 -9.76
N HIS A 37 0.95 3.17 -10.84
CA HIS A 37 -0.38 3.77 -10.84
C HIS A 37 -1.34 3.03 -9.91
N GLN A 38 -1.24 1.70 -9.88
CA GLN A 38 -2.07 0.91 -8.97
C GLN A 38 -1.72 1.21 -7.52
N LEU A 39 -0.44 1.31 -7.20
CA LEU A 39 -0.02 1.65 -5.85
C LEU A 39 -0.51 3.03 -5.44
N ARG A 40 -0.37 4.02 -6.32
CA ARG A 40 -0.85 5.37 -6.01
C ARG A 40 -2.35 5.39 -5.74
N ALA A 41 -3.12 4.65 -6.52
CA ALA A 41 -4.57 4.57 -6.31
C ALA A 41 -4.89 4.00 -4.92
N LEU A 42 -4.16 2.95 -4.52
CA LEU A 42 -4.36 2.35 -3.19
C LEU A 42 -3.96 3.30 -2.07
N LEU A 43 -2.86 4.02 -2.23
CA LEU A 43 -2.43 4.98 -1.22
C LEU A 43 -3.46 6.09 -1.05
N LYS A 44 -4.02 6.57 -2.15
CA LYS A 44 -5.06 7.59 -2.11
C LYS A 44 -6.32 7.04 -1.44
N LYS A 45 -6.70 5.81 -1.77
CA LYS A 45 -7.88 5.16 -1.19
C LYS A 45 -7.76 5.09 0.33
N HIS A 46 -6.59 4.75 0.84
CA HIS A 46 -6.36 4.59 2.28
C HIS A 46 -5.84 5.85 2.94
N GLN A 47 -5.71 6.93 2.19
CA GLN A 47 -5.26 8.23 2.72
C GLN A 47 -3.90 8.15 3.41
N ILE A 48 -3.00 7.42 2.80
CA ILE A 48 -1.62 7.29 3.29
C ILE A 48 -0.74 8.40 2.70
#